data_4d4d443b914dd0986a822b8729723ff2
#
_entry.id   4d4d443b914dd0986a822b8729723ff2
#
_cell.length_a   1.000
_cell.length_b   1.000
_cell.length_c   1.000
_cell.angle_alpha   90.00
_cell.angle_beta   90.00
_cell.angle_gamma   90.00
#
_symmetry.space_group_name_H-M   'P 1'
#
loop_
_entity.id
_entity.type
_entity.pdbx_description
1 polymer ?
#
loop_
_entity_poly.entity_id
_entity_poly.type
_entity_poly.pdbx_seq_one_letter_code
_entity_poly.pdbx_strand_id
1 'polypeptide(L)'
;KKLFIFVFITLICFGNFFYGKTTIEKNKKVKATFLDYNIKIVSPKISINRFFQNEEPEDTILDLIEISKPNKLENTIFIFPEGVLSNIYLQDIKNYKYIFSNHFSDKHKLILGLNSDENQKIFNSLVVLDNELNIISKYNKNKLVPFGEFLPYENLLSKFGLKKITQGYKSFSSDNKRKIINLNDISFLPLICYEIIYSGKLINNKKYFDFILNISEDGWFGDSAGPHQHFSHSIFRSIEEGKNLIRSTNNGISAFINSKGQIIK
;
A
#
# COMPACT_ATOMS: atom_id res chain seq x y z
N LYS A 1 30.80 33.24 17.41
CA LYS A 1 29.41 32.84 17.12
C LYS A 1 29.32 31.66 16.13
N LYS A 2 30.00 31.72 14.93
CA LYS A 2 29.93 30.62 13.94
C LYS A 2 30.44 29.29 14.48
N LEU A 3 31.58 29.29 15.23
CA LEU A 3 32.10 28.07 15.84
C LEU A 3 31.13 27.48 16.87
N PHE A 4 30.47 28.29 17.67
CA PHE A 4 29.48 27.83 18.65
C PHE A 4 28.27 27.17 17.96
N ILE A 5 27.77 27.74 16.88
CA ILE A 5 26.65 27.17 16.09
C ILE A 5 27.07 25.83 15.51
N PHE A 6 28.30 25.77 14.93
CA PHE A 6 28.82 24.52 14.36
C PHE A 6 28.93 23.42 15.41
N VAL A 7 29.53 23.70 16.58
CA VAL A 7 29.67 22.76 17.68
C VAL A 7 28.27 22.30 18.19
N PHE A 8 27.33 23.24 18.32
CA PHE A 8 25.97 22.93 18.78
C PHE A 8 25.24 21.98 17.81
N ILE A 9 25.30 22.24 16.51
CA ILE A 9 24.69 21.37 15.49
C ILE A 9 25.36 19.99 15.53
N THR A 10 26.68 19.94 15.61
CA THR A 10 27.43 18.68 15.70
C THR A 10 27.02 17.86 16.90
N LEU A 11 26.87 18.49 18.08
CA LEU A 11 26.41 17.81 19.31
C LEU A 11 24.98 17.26 19.15
N ILE A 12 24.08 18.01 18.51
CA ILE A 12 22.72 17.52 18.22
C ILE A 12 22.76 16.28 17.31
N CYS A 13 23.55 16.32 16.23
CA CYS A 13 23.68 15.20 15.32
C CYS A 13 24.25 13.94 16.03
N PHE A 14 25.32 14.10 16.80
CA PHE A 14 25.88 13.01 17.58
C PHE A 14 24.89 12.48 18.64
N GLY A 15 24.20 13.38 19.35
CA GLY A 15 23.19 13.00 20.34
C GLY A 15 22.07 12.16 19.73
N ASN A 16 21.55 12.58 18.57
CA ASN A 16 20.52 11.81 17.85
C ASN A 16 21.05 10.46 17.37
N PHE A 17 22.30 10.41 16.87
CA PHE A 17 22.91 9.14 16.43
C PHE A 17 23.05 8.15 17.59
N PHE A 18 23.59 8.57 18.72
CA PHE A 18 23.75 7.71 19.89
C PHE A 18 22.41 7.31 20.51
N TYR A 19 21.44 8.23 20.54
CA TYR A 19 20.07 7.91 20.97
C TYR A 19 19.45 6.83 20.08
N GLY A 20 19.52 6.99 18.76
CA GLY A 20 19.02 5.99 17.82
C GLY A 20 19.68 4.63 17.98
N LYS A 21 21.02 4.61 18.08
CA LYS A 21 21.79 3.38 18.29
C LYS A 21 21.38 2.65 19.58
N THR A 22 21.31 3.35 20.70
CA THR A 22 20.94 2.77 21.99
C THR A 22 19.48 2.29 21.99
N THR A 23 18.57 3.00 21.31
CA THR A 23 17.17 2.60 21.18
C THR A 23 17.04 1.31 20.38
N ILE A 24 17.77 1.17 19.27
CA ILE A 24 17.79 -0.06 18.47
C ILE A 24 18.33 -1.24 19.30
N GLU A 25 19.40 -1.03 20.07
CA GLU A 25 20.01 -2.08 20.90
C GLU A 25 19.09 -2.53 22.03
N LYS A 26 18.47 -1.61 22.76
CA LYS A 26 17.52 -1.91 23.85
C LYS A 26 16.31 -2.72 23.38
N ASN A 27 15.84 -2.46 22.16
CA ASN A 27 14.65 -3.12 21.60
C ASN A 27 14.97 -4.44 20.85
N LYS A 28 16.17 -5.01 21.00
CA LYS A 28 16.53 -6.31 20.38
C LYS A 28 15.68 -7.50 20.87
N LYS A 29 14.99 -7.37 22.00
CA LYS A 29 14.20 -8.42 22.65
C LYS A 29 12.69 -8.35 22.39
N VAL A 30 12.25 -7.71 21.30
CA VAL A 30 10.82 -7.77 20.93
C VAL A 30 10.49 -9.22 20.57
N LYS A 31 9.58 -9.85 21.33
CA LYS A 31 9.06 -11.18 21.02
C LYS A 31 8.45 -11.14 19.61
N ALA A 32 8.93 -12.01 18.73
CA ALA A 32 8.28 -12.24 17.46
C ALA A 32 6.87 -12.79 17.76
N THR A 33 5.84 -12.11 17.29
CA THR A 33 4.48 -12.65 17.28
C THR A 33 4.37 -13.48 16.00
N PHE A 34 4.18 -14.78 16.14
CA PHE A 34 3.92 -15.64 14.99
C PHE A 34 2.46 -15.45 14.59
N LEU A 35 2.22 -15.23 13.31
CA LEU A 35 0.90 -15.22 12.73
C LEU A 35 0.57 -16.66 12.27
N ASP A 36 -0.68 -17.07 12.42
CA ASP A 36 -1.17 -18.35 11.88
C ASP A 36 -1.30 -18.32 10.34
N TYR A 37 -0.86 -17.25 9.71
CA TYR A 37 -0.91 -17.04 8.27
C TYR A 37 0.49 -16.81 7.70
N ASN A 38 0.76 -17.48 6.58
CA ASN A 38 1.83 -17.07 5.69
C ASN A 38 1.43 -15.77 4.99
N ILE A 39 2.35 -14.81 4.90
CA ILE A 39 2.12 -13.59 4.12
C ILE A 39 2.94 -13.66 2.85
N LYS A 40 2.28 -13.57 1.70
CA LYS A 40 2.89 -13.60 0.39
C LYS A 40 2.68 -12.28 -0.34
N ILE A 41 3.76 -11.54 -0.56
CA ILE A 41 3.75 -10.33 -1.38
C ILE A 41 3.84 -10.75 -2.85
N VAL A 42 2.92 -10.27 -3.67
CA VAL A 42 2.91 -10.47 -5.12
C VAL A 42 3.41 -9.19 -5.78
N SER A 43 4.48 -9.29 -6.57
CA SER A 43 5.08 -8.14 -7.27
C SER A 43 5.20 -8.48 -8.77
N PRO A 44 4.14 -8.26 -9.55
CA PRO A 44 4.01 -8.85 -10.89
C PRO A 44 4.82 -8.12 -11.95
N LYS A 45 5.21 -6.86 -11.73
CA LYS A 45 5.89 -5.99 -12.72
C LYS A 45 5.09 -5.79 -14.01
N ILE A 46 3.77 -5.66 -13.88
CA ILE A 46 2.89 -5.38 -15.01
C ILE A 46 3.17 -3.97 -15.53
N SER A 47 3.13 -3.79 -16.86
CA SER A 47 3.35 -2.49 -17.50
C SER A 47 2.34 -1.44 -17.01
N ILE A 48 2.81 -0.20 -16.84
CA ILE A 48 1.96 0.97 -16.55
C ILE A 48 0.97 1.24 -17.69
N ASN A 49 1.25 0.78 -18.90
CA ASN A 49 0.39 0.97 -20.06
C ASN A 49 -0.98 0.30 -19.89
N ARG A 50 -1.14 -0.68 -18.99
CA ARG A 50 -2.45 -1.29 -18.68
C ARG A 50 -3.52 -0.29 -18.27
N PHE A 51 -3.14 0.88 -17.74
CA PHE A 51 -4.10 1.94 -17.40
C PHE A 51 -4.65 2.67 -18.63
N PHE A 52 -4.03 2.49 -19.80
CA PHE A 52 -4.37 3.16 -21.06
C PHE A 52 -4.82 2.18 -22.15
N GLN A 53 -4.68 0.89 -21.92
CA GLN A 53 -5.03 -0.18 -22.86
C GLN A 53 -6.20 -1.00 -22.30
N ASN A 54 -7.05 -1.48 -23.19
CA ASN A 54 -8.10 -2.43 -22.83
C ASN A 54 -7.51 -3.85 -22.94
N GLU A 55 -6.79 -4.28 -21.89
CA GLU A 55 -6.35 -5.66 -21.78
C GLU A 55 -7.50 -6.53 -21.26
N GLU A 56 -7.53 -7.80 -21.69
CA GLU A 56 -8.52 -8.75 -21.17
C GLU A 56 -8.19 -9.06 -19.70
N PRO A 57 -9.12 -8.81 -18.78
CA PRO A 57 -8.86 -8.98 -17.36
C PRO A 57 -8.51 -10.40 -16.95
N GLU A 58 -9.02 -11.40 -17.67
CA GLU A 58 -8.80 -12.83 -17.36
C GLU A 58 -7.33 -13.19 -17.48
N ASP A 59 -6.64 -12.74 -18.54
CA ASP A 59 -5.23 -13.01 -18.74
C ASP A 59 -4.39 -12.43 -17.59
N THR A 60 -4.68 -11.18 -17.22
CA THR A 60 -4.00 -10.55 -16.07
C THR A 60 -4.26 -11.30 -14.76
N ILE A 61 -5.48 -11.78 -14.53
CA ILE A 61 -5.81 -12.57 -13.34
C ILE A 61 -5.03 -13.88 -13.32
N LEU A 62 -4.95 -14.59 -14.46
CA LEU A 62 -4.23 -15.84 -14.57
C LEU A 62 -2.73 -15.66 -14.33
N ASP A 63 -2.12 -14.61 -14.88
CA ASP A 63 -0.73 -14.24 -14.62
C ASP A 63 -0.47 -13.97 -13.13
N LEU A 64 -1.37 -13.21 -12.47
CA LEU A 64 -1.28 -12.95 -11.04
C LEU A 64 -1.37 -14.24 -10.21
N ILE A 65 -2.22 -15.18 -10.59
CA ILE A 65 -2.36 -16.49 -9.94
C ILE A 65 -1.09 -17.31 -10.13
N GLU A 66 -0.52 -17.36 -11.35
CA GLU A 66 0.70 -18.09 -11.63
C GLU A 66 1.87 -17.56 -10.79
N ILE A 67 2.05 -16.25 -10.72
CA ILE A 67 3.08 -15.62 -9.87
C ILE A 67 2.84 -15.91 -8.39
N SER A 68 1.57 -15.91 -7.96
CA SER A 68 1.19 -16.15 -6.56
C SER A 68 1.48 -17.58 -6.11
N LYS A 69 1.41 -18.57 -6.99
CA LYS A 69 1.60 -20.01 -6.68
C LYS A 69 0.86 -20.42 -5.40
N PRO A 70 -0.47 -20.34 -5.38
CA PRO A 70 -1.24 -20.64 -4.18
C PRO A 70 -1.13 -22.13 -3.80
N ASN A 71 -0.91 -22.39 -2.50
CA ASN A 71 -0.99 -23.73 -1.93
C ASN A 71 -2.27 -23.84 -1.09
N LYS A 72 -3.25 -24.59 -1.58
CA LYS A 72 -4.57 -24.71 -0.95
C LYS A 72 -4.55 -25.28 0.48
N LEU A 73 -3.46 -25.90 0.89
CA LEU A 73 -3.30 -26.51 2.21
C LEU A 73 -2.81 -25.51 3.29
N GLU A 74 -2.29 -24.36 2.88
CA GLU A 74 -1.66 -23.38 3.76
C GLU A 74 -2.55 -22.15 4.00
N ASN A 75 -2.63 -21.71 5.24
CA ASN A 75 -3.25 -20.42 5.54
C ASN A 75 -2.37 -19.30 4.98
N THR A 76 -2.83 -18.59 3.96
CA THR A 76 -2.01 -17.57 3.28
C THR A 76 -2.81 -16.30 3.00
N ILE A 77 -2.20 -15.17 3.32
CA ILE A 77 -2.66 -13.84 2.89
C ILE A 77 -1.82 -13.41 1.70
N PHE A 78 -2.43 -13.32 0.54
CA PHE A 78 -1.81 -12.80 -0.68
C PHE A 78 -2.02 -11.30 -0.75
N ILE A 79 -0.95 -10.55 -0.92
CA ILE A 79 -0.97 -9.09 -0.99
C ILE A 79 -0.52 -8.67 -2.38
N PHE A 80 -1.46 -8.15 -3.14
CA PHE A 80 -1.23 -7.60 -4.48
C PHE A 80 -1.04 -6.08 -4.41
N PRO A 81 -0.34 -5.49 -5.37
CA PRO A 81 -0.13 -4.04 -5.40
C PRO A 81 -1.39 -3.25 -5.75
N GLU A 82 -1.24 -1.93 -5.76
CA GLU A 82 -2.26 -0.98 -6.20
C GLU A 82 -2.57 -1.14 -7.68
N GLY A 83 -3.86 -1.11 -8.03
CA GLY A 83 -4.35 -1.04 -9.41
C GLY A 83 -3.89 -2.19 -10.32
N VAL A 84 -3.69 -3.41 -9.79
CA VAL A 84 -3.25 -4.56 -10.60
C VAL A 84 -4.29 -5.00 -11.61
N LEU A 85 -5.58 -4.81 -11.30
CA LEU A 85 -6.71 -5.08 -12.18
C LEU A 85 -7.35 -3.74 -12.58
N SER A 86 -6.67 -2.99 -13.45
CA SER A 86 -7.04 -1.62 -13.82
C SER A 86 -8.39 -1.52 -14.52
N ASN A 87 -8.80 -2.56 -15.23
CA ASN A 87 -10.02 -2.60 -16.05
C ASN A 87 -11.22 -3.22 -15.30
N ILE A 88 -11.06 -3.57 -14.01
CA ILE A 88 -12.12 -4.15 -13.20
C ILE A 88 -12.44 -3.23 -12.02
N TYR A 89 -13.72 -2.89 -11.89
CA TYR A 89 -14.22 -2.28 -10.66
C TYR A 89 -14.57 -3.35 -9.62
N LEU A 90 -14.51 -2.97 -8.35
CA LEU A 90 -14.85 -3.86 -7.25
C LEU A 90 -16.26 -4.48 -7.38
N GLN A 91 -17.20 -3.76 -7.97
CA GLN A 91 -18.55 -4.23 -8.21
C GLN A 91 -18.61 -5.42 -9.19
N ASP A 92 -17.68 -5.45 -10.13
CA ASP A 92 -17.65 -6.43 -11.22
C ASP A 92 -16.72 -7.60 -10.94
N ILE A 93 -15.94 -7.53 -9.83
CA ILE A 93 -14.94 -8.56 -9.51
C ILE A 93 -15.52 -9.96 -9.40
N LYS A 94 -16.78 -10.08 -8.97
CA LYS A 94 -17.48 -11.38 -8.84
C LYS A 94 -17.69 -12.10 -10.16
N ASN A 95 -17.62 -11.42 -11.29
CA ASN A 95 -17.72 -12.04 -12.62
C ASN A 95 -16.56 -13.02 -12.85
N TYR A 96 -15.44 -12.84 -12.14
CA TYR A 96 -14.24 -13.66 -12.23
C TYR A 96 -14.12 -14.70 -11.10
N LYS A 97 -15.17 -14.89 -10.30
CA LYS A 97 -15.19 -15.80 -9.15
C LYS A 97 -14.71 -17.21 -9.53
N TYR A 98 -15.12 -17.71 -10.70
CA TYR A 98 -14.77 -19.05 -11.15
C TYR A 98 -13.27 -19.27 -11.30
N ILE A 99 -12.52 -18.24 -11.74
CA ILE A 99 -11.06 -18.33 -11.85
C ILE A 99 -10.43 -18.38 -10.44
N PHE A 100 -10.83 -17.47 -9.56
CA PHE A 100 -10.27 -17.40 -8.21
C PHE A 100 -10.57 -18.64 -7.38
N SER A 101 -11.83 -19.11 -7.35
CA SER A 101 -12.23 -20.29 -6.56
C SER A 101 -11.57 -21.60 -7.04
N ASN A 102 -11.20 -21.68 -8.32
CA ASN A 102 -10.46 -22.82 -8.85
C ASN A 102 -9.00 -22.86 -8.36
N HIS A 103 -8.40 -21.76 -7.97
CA HIS A 103 -6.98 -21.68 -7.60
C HIS A 103 -6.77 -21.40 -6.12
N PHE A 104 -7.64 -20.61 -5.50
CA PHE A 104 -7.57 -20.28 -4.07
C PHE A 104 -8.57 -21.12 -3.25
N SER A 105 -8.30 -21.29 -1.97
CA SER A 105 -9.16 -22.03 -1.02
C SER A 105 -9.67 -21.11 0.10
N ASP A 106 -10.54 -21.60 0.95
CA ASP A 106 -11.06 -20.93 2.15
C ASP A 106 -9.99 -20.49 3.14
N LYS A 107 -8.80 -21.14 3.08
CA LYS A 107 -7.61 -20.78 3.86
C LYS A 107 -6.91 -19.51 3.36
N HIS A 108 -7.31 -18.99 2.21
CA HIS A 108 -6.67 -17.84 1.60
C HIS A 108 -7.46 -16.56 1.82
N LYS A 109 -6.73 -15.46 2.02
CA LYS A 109 -7.24 -14.10 1.95
C LYS A 109 -6.49 -13.34 0.87
N LEU A 110 -7.22 -12.56 0.09
CA LEU A 110 -6.68 -11.80 -1.04
C LEU A 110 -6.80 -10.32 -0.71
N ILE A 111 -5.69 -9.61 -0.70
CA ILE A 111 -5.66 -8.15 -0.53
C ILE A 111 -5.28 -7.54 -1.85
N LEU A 112 -6.19 -6.78 -2.46
CA LEU A 112 -6.07 -6.22 -3.79
C LEU A 112 -6.26 -4.70 -3.77
N GLY A 113 -5.51 -4.00 -4.63
CA GLY A 113 -5.79 -2.60 -4.97
C GLY A 113 -6.73 -2.56 -6.18
N LEU A 114 -7.97 -2.08 -5.99
CA LEU A 114 -9.01 -1.99 -7.01
C LEU A 114 -9.70 -0.63 -6.98
N ASN A 115 -10.25 -0.21 -8.11
CA ASN A 115 -11.17 0.91 -8.14
C ASN A 115 -12.56 0.46 -7.67
N SER A 116 -13.25 1.31 -6.91
CA SER A 116 -14.65 1.09 -6.53
C SER A 116 -15.50 2.29 -6.89
N ASP A 117 -16.74 2.05 -7.37
CA ASP A 117 -17.74 3.09 -7.59
C ASP A 117 -18.80 3.00 -6.48
N GLU A 118 -19.02 4.11 -5.78
CA GLU A 118 -20.00 4.25 -4.73
C GLU A 118 -20.77 5.55 -4.91
N ASN A 119 -22.04 5.45 -5.23
CA ASN A 119 -22.90 6.63 -5.42
C ASN A 119 -22.30 7.65 -6.41
N GLN A 120 -21.83 7.18 -7.55
CA GLN A 120 -21.20 7.97 -8.64
C GLN A 120 -19.84 8.59 -8.25
N LYS A 121 -19.25 8.16 -7.14
CA LYS A 121 -17.91 8.53 -6.70
C LYS A 121 -16.96 7.36 -6.92
N ILE A 122 -15.86 7.62 -7.58
CA ILE A 122 -14.82 6.63 -7.81
C ILE A 122 -13.75 6.73 -6.72
N PHE A 123 -13.43 5.62 -6.10
CA PHE A 123 -12.39 5.52 -5.08
C PHE A 123 -11.28 4.57 -5.53
N ASN A 124 -10.06 4.93 -5.21
CA ASN A 124 -8.93 4.02 -5.19
C ASN A 124 -8.98 3.24 -3.86
N SER A 125 -9.15 1.93 -3.92
CA SER A 125 -9.49 1.12 -2.75
C SER A 125 -8.53 -0.05 -2.54
N LEU A 126 -8.21 -0.33 -1.28
CA LEU A 126 -7.63 -1.58 -0.84
C LEU A 126 -8.77 -2.46 -0.34
N VAL A 127 -8.92 -3.63 -0.91
CA VAL A 127 -9.99 -4.58 -0.54
C VAL A 127 -9.40 -5.88 -0.05
N VAL A 128 -10.06 -6.48 0.94
CA VAL A 128 -9.77 -7.82 1.43
C VAL A 128 -10.92 -8.73 1.02
N LEU A 129 -10.60 -9.78 0.31
CA LEU A 129 -11.53 -10.75 -0.25
C LEU A 129 -11.24 -12.16 0.26
N ASP A 130 -12.25 -13.01 0.31
CA ASP A 130 -12.08 -14.45 0.41
C ASP A 130 -11.85 -15.08 -0.98
N ASN A 131 -11.72 -16.41 -1.03
CA ASN A 131 -11.53 -17.16 -2.28
C ASN A 131 -12.76 -17.14 -3.21
N GLU A 132 -13.92 -16.76 -2.71
CA GLU A 132 -15.16 -16.60 -3.47
C GLU A 132 -15.42 -15.14 -3.86
N LEU A 133 -14.44 -14.26 -3.62
CA LEU A 133 -14.47 -12.82 -3.87
C LEU A 133 -15.57 -12.10 -3.08
N ASN A 134 -15.97 -12.64 -1.91
CA ASN A 134 -16.78 -11.88 -0.97
C ASN A 134 -15.90 -10.84 -0.26
N ILE A 135 -16.44 -9.64 -0.12
CA ILE A 135 -15.73 -8.54 0.53
C ILE A 135 -15.72 -8.74 2.04
N ILE A 136 -14.56 -8.99 2.62
CA ILE A 136 -14.35 -9.07 4.06
C ILE A 136 -14.17 -7.66 4.64
N SER A 137 -13.38 -6.84 3.98
CA SER A 137 -13.14 -5.46 4.40
C SER A 137 -12.69 -4.59 3.22
N LYS A 138 -12.88 -3.28 3.35
CA LYS A 138 -12.47 -2.30 2.34
C LYS A 138 -11.98 -1.02 2.99
N TYR A 139 -10.96 -0.42 2.39
CA TYR A 139 -10.42 0.90 2.71
C TYR A 139 -10.34 1.74 1.44
N ASN A 140 -10.97 2.90 1.44
CA ASN A 140 -10.85 3.88 0.38
C ASN A 140 -9.72 4.87 0.70
N LYS A 141 -8.90 5.21 -0.29
CA LYS A 141 -7.77 6.12 -0.14
C LYS A 141 -8.19 7.45 0.46
N ASN A 142 -7.51 7.87 1.52
CA ASN A 142 -7.81 9.11 2.24
C ASN A 142 -7.04 10.31 1.70
N LYS A 143 -5.78 10.11 1.28
CA LYS A 143 -4.91 11.17 0.74
C LYS A 143 -4.60 10.90 -0.73
N LEU A 144 -5.21 11.71 -1.58
CA LEU A 144 -5.04 11.60 -3.03
C LEU A 144 -3.80 12.37 -3.50
N VAL A 145 -3.25 11.94 -4.65
CA VAL A 145 -2.15 12.62 -5.33
C VAL A 145 -2.70 13.83 -6.09
N PRO A 146 -2.29 15.06 -5.71
CA PRO A 146 -2.67 16.26 -6.46
C PRO A 146 -2.20 16.16 -7.92
N PHE A 147 -3.02 16.62 -8.85
CA PHE A 147 -2.83 16.56 -10.30
C PHE A 147 -2.75 15.15 -10.90
N GLY A 148 -2.46 14.12 -10.10
CA GLY A 148 -2.49 12.73 -10.51
C GLY A 148 -3.91 12.14 -10.40
N GLU A 149 -4.45 12.08 -9.22
CA GLU A 149 -5.74 11.44 -8.92
C GLU A 149 -6.90 12.44 -8.88
N PHE A 150 -6.64 13.70 -8.61
CA PHE A 150 -7.63 14.78 -8.68
C PHE A 150 -6.99 16.09 -9.14
N LEU A 151 -7.81 16.98 -9.70
CA LEU A 151 -7.38 18.32 -10.07
C LEU A 151 -7.74 19.30 -8.94
N PRO A 152 -6.75 19.89 -8.24
CA PRO A 152 -7.05 20.95 -7.27
C PRO A 152 -7.80 22.09 -7.95
N TYR A 153 -8.80 22.66 -7.29
CA TYR A 153 -9.62 23.73 -7.86
C TYR A 153 -10.17 23.41 -9.28
N GLU A 154 -10.67 22.19 -9.47
CA GLU A 154 -11.10 21.65 -10.78
C GLU A 154 -12.00 22.62 -11.56
N ASN A 155 -12.96 23.28 -10.87
CA ASN A 155 -13.86 24.25 -11.48
C ASN A 155 -13.15 25.47 -12.11
N LEU A 156 -11.94 25.79 -11.63
CA LEU A 156 -11.13 26.90 -12.15
C LEU A 156 -10.13 26.40 -13.19
N LEU A 157 -9.35 25.38 -12.86
CA LEU A 157 -8.24 24.92 -13.70
C LEU A 157 -8.71 24.22 -14.97
N SER A 158 -9.87 23.56 -14.95
CA SER A 158 -10.48 22.97 -16.15
C SER A 158 -10.85 24.02 -17.22
N LYS A 159 -11.21 25.24 -16.80
CA LYS A 159 -11.47 26.33 -17.73
C LYS A 159 -10.23 26.78 -18.51
N PHE A 160 -9.03 26.55 -17.97
CA PHE A 160 -7.75 26.78 -18.64
C PHE A 160 -7.24 25.56 -19.41
N GLY A 161 -8.10 24.53 -19.61
CA GLY A 161 -7.74 23.32 -20.36
C GLY A 161 -6.86 22.33 -19.59
N LEU A 162 -6.60 22.58 -18.31
CA LEU A 162 -5.83 21.67 -17.47
C LEU A 162 -6.69 20.44 -17.14
N LYS A 163 -6.09 19.26 -17.32
CA LYS A 163 -6.67 17.95 -16.97
C LYS A 163 -5.74 17.23 -16.01
N LYS A 164 -6.28 16.29 -15.22
CA LYS A 164 -5.44 15.39 -14.43
C LYS A 164 -4.55 14.54 -15.35
N ILE A 165 -3.40 14.12 -14.83
CA ILE A 165 -2.39 13.37 -15.59
C ILE A 165 -2.89 11.94 -15.91
N THR A 166 -3.58 11.30 -14.97
CA THR A 166 -4.16 9.97 -15.19
C THR A 166 -5.36 10.07 -16.14
N GLN A 167 -5.23 9.49 -17.34
CA GLN A 167 -6.31 9.46 -18.32
C GLN A 167 -7.40 8.44 -17.90
N GLY A 168 -8.60 8.62 -18.43
CA GLY A 168 -9.67 7.63 -18.42
C GLY A 168 -10.68 7.73 -17.29
N TYR A 169 -10.33 8.24 -16.12
CA TYR A 169 -11.26 8.31 -14.98
C TYR A 169 -11.63 9.75 -14.62
N LYS A 170 -12.85 9.94 -14.12
CA LYS A 170 -13.21 11.13 -13.36
C LYS A 170 -12.22 11.26 -12.18
N SER A 171 -12.08 12.46 -11.61
CA SER A 171 -11.29 12.64 -10.38
C SER A 171 -11.70 11.62 -9.32
N PHE A 172 -10.72 10.99 -8.68
CA PHE A 172 -11.00 10.11 -7.55
C PHE A 172 -11.58 10.91 -6.39
N SER A 173 -12.42 10.25 -5.61
CA SER A 173 -12.92 10.77 -4.34
C SER A 173 -12.06 10.27 -3.18
N SER A 174 -11.84 11.09 -2.17
CA SER A 174 -11.15 10.69 -0.96
C SER A 174 -12.13 10.26 0.13
N ASP A 175 -11.73 9.28 0.94
CA ASP A 175 -12.43 9.01 2.20
C ASP A 175 -11.99 10.02 3.28
N ASN A 176 -12.90 10.38 4.18
CA ASN A 176 -12.62 11.36 5.21
C ASN A 176 -11.76 10.83 6.38
N LYS A 177 -11.69 9.52 6.56
CA LYS A 177 -11.02 8.89 7.72
C LYS A 177 -10.22 7.67 7.33
N ARG A 178 -8.99 7.60 7.83
CA ARG A 178 -8.24 6.34 7.88
C ARG A 178 -8.87 5.40 8.88
N LYS A 179 -8.92 4.11 8.54
CA LYS A 179 -9.43 3.05 9.40
C LYS A 179 -8.49 1.87 9.45
N ILE A 180 -8.47 1.18 10.57
CA ILE A 180 -7.77 -0.08 10.73
C ILE A 180 -8.65 -1.18 10.15
N ILE A 181 -8.04 -2.12 9.44
CA ILE A 181 -8.68 -3.35 9.00
C ILE A 181 -8.35 -4.44 10.01
N ASN A 182 -9.39 -5.12 10.47
CA ASN A 182 -9.28 -6.28 11.37
C ASN A 182 -9.63 -7.54 10.58
N LEU A 183 -8.75 -8.54 10.62
CA LEU A 183 -8.94 -9.85 10.03
C LEU A 183 -8.73 -10.89 11.12
N ASN A 184 -9.81 -11.32 11.77
CA ASN A 184 -9.75 -12.24 12.91
C ASN A 184 -8.71 -11.78 13.95
N ASP A 185 -7.58 -12.47 14.03
CA ASP A 185 -6.54 -12.27 15.03
C ASP A 185 -5.47 -11.24 14.63
N ILE A 186 -5.56 -10.66 13.45
CA ILE A 186 -4.61 -9.65 12.95
C ILE A 186 -5.31 -8.37 12.54
N SER A 187 -4.61 -7.26 12.78
CA SER A 187 -5.08 -5.93 12.43
C SER A 187 -3.98 -5.14 11.73
N PHE A 188 -4.33 -4.39 10.71
CA PHE A 188 -3.36 -3.56 10.03
C PHE A 188 -3.90 -2.19 9.64
N LEU A 189 -2.99 -1.23 9.54
CA LEU A 189 -3.28 0.09 9.01
C LEU A 189 -3.00 0.11 7.51
N PRO A 190 -4.03 0.19 6.65
CA PRO A 190 -3.83 0.27 5.21
C PRO A 190 -3.36 1.65 4.79
N LEU A 191 -2.41 1.69 3.87
CA LEU A 191 -1.94 2.89 3.17
C LEU A 191 -1.83 2.57 1.68
N ILE A 192 -2.40 3.42 0.84
CA ILE A 192 -2.33 3.27 -0.62
C ILE A 192 -1.35 4.31 -1.17
N CYS A 193 -0.27 3.82 -1.81
CA CYS A 193 0.70 4.60 -2.57
C CYS A 193 1.22 5.84 -1.82
N TYR A 194 0.90 7.01 -2.31
CA TYR A 194 1.28 8.33 -1.81
C TYR A 194 0.99 8.56 -0.31
N GLU A 195 0.07 7.81 0.28
CA GLU A 195 -0.24 7.95 1.71
C GLU A 195 0.94 7.65 2.63
N ILE A 196 1.94 6.88 2.15
CA ILE A 196 3.14 6.53 2.90
C ILE A 196 4.06 7.74 3.17
N ILE A 197 3.98 8.80 2.37
CA ILE A 197 4.87 9.97 2.52
C ILE A 197 4.54 10.84 3.73
N TYR A 198 3.29 10.77 4.22
CA TYR A 198 2.84 11.61 5.32
C TYR A 198 3.47 11.15 6.63
N SER A 199 4.26 12.05 7.25
CA SER A 199 4.87 11.83 8.54
C SER A 199 3.97 12.25 9.70
N GLY A 200 4.29 11.79 10.92
CA GLY A 200 3.51 12.06 12.10
C GLY A 200 2.42 11.01 12.31
N LYS A 201 1.41 11.31 13.09
CA LYS A 201 0.36 10.35 13.46
C LYS A 201 -0.42 9.92 12.23
N LEU A 202 -0.20 8.69 11.78
CA LEU A 202 -0.95 8.10 10.66
C LEU A 202 -2.43 7.89 11.01
N ILE A 203 -2.74 7.65 12.28
CA ILE A 203 -4.10 7.52 12.77
C ILE A 203 -4.29 8.37 14.03
N ASN A 204 -5.38 9.14 14.05
CA ASN A 204 -5.79 9.88 15.24
C ASN A 204 -6.44 8.92 16.24
N ASN A 205 -6.00 8.95 17.48
CA ASN A 205 -6.30 8.06 18.59
C ASN A 205 -5.38 6.83 18.69
N LYS A 206 -5.10 6.43 19.94
CA LYS A 206 -4.26 5.27 20.30
C LYS A 206 -4.93 3.93 19.94
N LYS A 207 -5.41 3.80 18.70
CA LYS A 207 -5.95 2.52 18.24
C LYS A 207 -4.79 1.57 17.98
N TYR A 208 -4.87 0.38 18.53
CA TYR A 208 -3.89 -0.67 18.31
C TYR A 208 -4.05 -1.26 16.89
N PHE A 209 -2.95 -1.54 16.25
CA PHE A 209 -2.82 -2.37 15.05
C PHE A 209 -1.47 -3.08 15.07
N ASP A 210 -1.37 -4.20 14.37
CA ASP A 210 -0.18 -5.06 14.42
C ASP A 210 0.91 -4.57 13.47
N PHE A 211 0.54 -4.20 12.25
CA PHE A 211 1.48 -3.71 11.23
C PHE A 211 0.85 -2.69 10.28
N ILE A 212 1.69 -2.02 9.51
CA ILE A 212 1.28 -1.15 8.41
C ILE A 212 1.32 -1.96 7.12
N LEU A 213 0.27 -1.87 6.31
CA LEU A 213 0.24 -2.44 4.98
C LEU A 213 0.21 -1.33 3.94
N ASN A 214 1.26 -1.25 3.12
CA ASN A 214 1.31 -0.31 2.01
C ASN A 214 1.25 -1.05 0.67
N ILE A 215 0.25 -0.76 -0.15
CA ILE A 215 0.18 -1.18 -1.54
C ILE A 215 0.46 0.02 -2.46
N SER A 216 1.18 -0.18 -3.57
CA SER A 216 1.61 0.93 -4.43
C SER A 216 1.81 0.53 -5.88
N GLU A 217 1.65 1.51 -6.77
CA GLU A 217 2.10 1.47 -8.15
C GLU A 217 3.22 2.50 -8.35
N ASP A 218 4.46 2.04 -8.37
CA ASP A 218 5.61 2.93 -8.51
C ASP A 218 6.03 3.16 -9.97
N GLY A 219 5.39 2.49 -10.93
CA GLY A 219 5.63 2.70 -12.36
C GLY A 219 5.38 4.14 -12.83
N TRP A 220 4.56 4.90 -12.11
CA TRP A 220 4.34 6.33 -12.37
C TRP A 220 5.60 7.18 -12.27
N PHE A 221 6.60 6.74 -11.51
CA PHE A 221 7.88 7.45 -11.37
C PHE A 221 8.83 7.22 -12.56
N GLY A 222 8.53 6.26 -13.44
CA GLY A 222 9.39 5.88 -14.55
C GLY A 222 10.79 5.46 -14.10
N ASP A 223 11.76 5.59 -14.99
CA ASP A 223 13.17 5.30 -14.71
C ASP A 223 13.82 6.50 -14.00
N SER A 224 13.59 6.61 -12.71
CA SER A 224 14.04 7.73 -11.87
C SER A 224 14.42 7.28 -10.46
N ALA A 225 14.88 8.21 -9.62
CA ALA A 225 15.09 7.96 -8.19
C ALA A 225 13.76 7.84 -7.39
N GLY A 226 12.62 8.13 -8.02
CA GLY A 226 11.30 8.15 -7.38
C GLY A 226 10.94 6.90 -6.60
N PRO A 227 11.04 5.67 -7.17
CA PRO A 227 10.75 4.43 -6.46
C PRO A 227 11.60 4.25 -5.20
N HIS A 228 12.87 4.61 -5.24
CA HIS A 228 13.78 4.52 -4.09
C HIS A 228 13.43 5.55 -3.00
N GLN A 229 13.10 6.78 -3.39
CA GLN A 229 12.64 7.81 -2.46
C GLN A 229 11.31 7.41 -1.82
N HIS A 230 10.37 6.92 -2.61
CA HIS A 230 9.07 6.44 -2.12
C HIS A 230 9.23 5.25 -1.17
N PHE A 231 10.12 4.31 -1.46
CA PHE A 231 10.47 3.21 -0.58
C PHE A 231 11.08 3.69 0.75
N SER A 232 11.94 4.71 0.73
CA SER A 232 12.55 5.28 1.94
C SER A 232 11.49 5.79 2.92
N HIS A 233 10.38 6.35 2.44
CA HIS A 233 9.27 6.74 3.31
C HIS A 233 8.64 5.54 4.05
N SER A 234 8.63 4.34 3.46
CA SER A 234 8.17 3.13 4.16
C SER A 234 9.06 2.80 5.36
N ILE A 235 10.38 2.95 5.20
CA ILE A 235 11.34 2.76 6.28
C ILE A 235 11.07 3.77 7.41
N PHE A 236 10.91 5.06 7.06
CA PHE A 236 10.62 6.09 8.06
C PHE A 236 9.29 5.84 8.78
N ARG A 237 8.24 5.44 8.07
CA ARG A 237 6.93 5.14 8.70
C ARG A 237 7.02 3.98 9.69
N SER A 238 7.75 2.91 9.36
CA SER A 238 7.93 1.79 10.28
C SER A 238 8.62 2.22 11.57
N ILE A 239 9.63 3.09 11.48
CA ILE A 239 10.36 3.63 12.64
C ILE A 239 9.48 4.57 13.46
N GLU A 240 8.81 5.52 12.81
CA GLU A 240 7.99 6.54 13.47
C GLU A 240 6.81 5.93 14.25
N GLU A 241 6.15 4.96 13.68
CA GLU A 241 5.02 4.29 14.33
C GLU A 241 5.47 3.13 15.26
N GLY A 242 6.74 2.74 15.20
CA GLY A 242 7.27 1.59 15.94
C GLY A 242 6.60 0.28 15.53
N LYS A 243 6.19 0.15 14.27
CA LYS A 243 5.43 -0.98 13.73
C LYS A 243 6.16 -1.64 12.55
N ASN A 244 5.98 -2.94 12.42
CA ASN A 244 6.38 -3.63 11.20
C ASN A 244 5.59 -3.05 10.01
N LEU A 245 6.21 -3.06 8.82
CA LEU A 245 5.56 -2.60 7.60
C LEU A 245 5.74 -3.65 6.51
N ILE A 246 4.64 -3.95 5.83
CA ILE A 246 4.61 -4.81 4.65
C ILE A 246 4.29 -3.92 3.45
N ARG A 247 5.14 -3.95 2.44
CA ARG A 247 4.94 -3.18 1.21
C ARG A 247 4.86 -4.10 0.01
N SER A 248 3.75 -4.03 -0.71
CA SER A 248 3.54 -4.67 -2.01
C SER A 248 3.46 -3.61 -3.09
N THR A 249 4.36 -3.66 -4.06
CA THR A 249 4.51 -2.62 -5.08
C THR A 249 4.65 -3.22 -6.45
N ASN A 250 3.91 -2.68 -7.42
CA ASN A 250 4.18 -2.92 -8.83
C ASN A 250 5.22 -1.92 -9.32
N ASN A 251 6.18 -2.39 -10.12
CA ASN A 251 7.28 -1.59 -10.69
C ASN A 251 8.10 -0.79 -9.67
N GLY A 252 8.21 -1.29 -8.44
CA GLY A 252 8.95 -0.66 -7.36
C GLY A 252 9.55 -1.67 -6.41
N ILE A 253 9.86 -1.25 -5.18
CA ILE A 253 10.51 -2.07 -4.16
C ILE A 253 9.45 -2.62 -3.20
N SER A 254 9.22 -3.93 -3.24
CA SER A 254 8.41 -4.67 -2.27
C SER A 254 9.29 -5.17 -1.13
N ALA A 255 8.81 -5.12 0.11
CA ALA A 255 9.62 -5.52 1.26
C ALA A 255 8.80 -5.79 2.52
N PHE A 256 9.39 -6.59 3.41
CA PHE A 256 9.06 -6.66 4.82
C PHE A 256 10.05 -5.80 5.61
N ILE A 257 9.57 -4.84 6.37
CA ILE A 257 10.37 -3.89 7.14
C ILE A 257 9.98 -4.04 8.61
N ASN A 258 10.96 -4.22 9.50
CA ASN A 258 10.66 -4.28 10.92
C ASN A 258 10.46 -2.88 11.52
N SER A 259 9.96 -2.81 12.75
CA SER A 259 9.72 -1.57 13.50
C SER A 259 10.97 -0.70 13.76
N LYS A 260 12.15 -1.17 13.37
CA LYS A 260 13.44 -0.46 13.45
C LYS A 260 13.91 0.05 12.09
N GLY A 261 13.09 -0.13 11.05
CA GLY A 261 13.42 0.25 9.67
C GLY A 261 14.37 -0.72 8.96
N GLN A 262 14.61 -1.91 9.50
CA GLN A 262 15.47 -2.90 8.85
C GLN A 262 14.62 -3.73 7.88
N ILE A 263 15.14 -3.89 6.67
CA ILE A 263 14.54 -4.76 5.65
C ILE A 263 14.83 -6.21 6.07
N ILE A 264 13.77 -7.01 6.21
CA ILE A 264 13.88 -8.42 6.59
C ILE A 264 13.93 -9.29 5.34
N LYS A 265 13.15 -8.92 4.33
CA LYS A 265 13.03 -9.62 3.04
C LYS A 265 12.53 -8.65 1.97
#